data_9ea3833144a204b864c0b06d951bd26e
#
_entry.id   9ea3833144a204b864c0b06d951bd26e
#
_cell.length_a   1.000
_cell.length_b   1.000
_cell.length_c   1.000
_cell.angle_alpha   90.00
_cell.angle_beta   90.00
_cell.angle_gamma   90.00
#
_symmetry.space_group_name_H-M   'P 1'
#
loop_
_entity.id
_entity.type
_entity.pdbx_description
1 polymer ?
#
loop_
_entity_poly.entity_id
_entity_poly.type
_entity_poly.pdbx_seq_one_letter_code
_entity_poly.pdbx_strand_id
1 'polypeptide(L)' 'MRRGRKVPRLRVLSGRQVCKIMAEHGFEQVRQKGSHLIMQKRIGNTTVTVPVPDHDELRMGTLLGIIRQSGLPRSLFETE' A
#
# COMPACT_ATOMS: atom_id res chain seq x y z
N MET A 1 -9.75 -26.43 24.67
CA MET A 1 -10.32 -25.62 23.99
C MET A 1 -9.51 -24.81 23.13
N ARG A 2 -9.96 -24.41 22.11
CA ARG A 2 -9.24 -23.71 21.27
C ARG A 2 -9.35 -22.32 21.50
N ARG A 3 -8.33 -21.66 21.57
CA ARG A 3 -8.35 -20.34 21.74
C ARG A 3 -8.53 -19.70 20.48
N GLY A 4 -9.19 -18.72 20.39
CA GLY A 4 -9.38 -17.97 19.21
C GLY A 4 -8.06 -17.53 18.67
N ARG A 5 -7.85 -17.66 17.33
CA ARG A 5 -6.68 -17.24 16.73
C ARG A 5 -6.88 -15.88 16.22
N LYS A 6 -5.95 -14.99 16.36
CA LYS A 6 -6.02 -13.70 15.82
C LYS A 6 -5.97 -13.78 14.35
N VAL A 7 -6.93 -13.26 13.66
CA VAL A 7 -6.94 -13.21 12.21
C VAL A 7 -6.38 -11.87 11.75
N PRO A 8 -5.34 -11.87 10.95
CA PRO A 8 -4.77 -10.60 10.48
C PRO A 8 -5.79 -9.81 9.68
N ARG A 9 -5.84 -8.52 9.90
CA ARG A 9 -6.75 -7.63 9.22
C ARG A 9 -5.98 -6.49 8.61
N LEU A 10 -6.52 -5.94 7.54
CA LEU A 10 -5.92 -4.77 6.95
C LEU A 10 -6.00 -3.62 7.95
N ARG A 11 -4.92 -2.87 8.03
CA ARG A 11 -4.85 -1.71 8.92
C ARG A 11 -5.63 -0.56 8.32
N VAL A 12 -6.08 0.33 9.18
CA VAL A 12 -6.66 1.59 8.74
C VAL A 12 -5.49 2.52 8.47
N LEU A 13 -5.26 2.85 7.21
CA LEU A 13 -4.07 3.59 6.80
C LEU A 13 -4.43 4.81 5.98
N SER A 14 -3.63 5.86 6.14
CA SER A 14 -3.72 7.01 5.26
C SER A 14 -2.92 6.72 3.99
N GLY A 15 -3.14 7.51 2.95
CA GLY A 15 -2.35 7.38 1.74
C GLY A 15 -0.87 7.54 2.02
N ARG A 16 -0.50 8.50 2.89
CA ARG A 16 0.91 8.73 3.20
C ARG A 16 1.54 7.58 3.95
N GLN A 17 0.77 6.93 4.83
CA GLN A 17 1.27 5.75 5.52
C GLN A 17 1.51 4.60 4.56
N VAL A 18 0.63 4.44 3.59
CA VAL A 18 0.80 3.42 2.57
C VAL A 18 2.04 3.71 1.73
N CYS A 19 2.25 4.96 1.36
CA CYS A 19 3.44 5.34 0.60
C CYS A 19 4.71 5.05 1.39
N LYS A 20 4.67 5.24 2.71
CA LYS A 20 5.83 4.96 3.54
C LYS A 20 6.15 3.48 3.55
N ILE A 21 5.13 2.64 3.68
CA ILE A 21 5.32 1.19 3.63
C ILE A 21 5.91 0.81 2.26
N MET A 22 5.37 1.37 1.19
CA MET A 22 5.87 1.08 -0.15
C MET A 22 7.30 1.53 -0.32
N ALA A 23 7.66 2.68 0.24
CA ALA A 23 9.02 3.20 0.14
C ALA A 23 10.02 2.28 0.84
N GLU A 24 9.60 1.65 1.92
CA GLU A 24 10.45 0.70 2.63
C GLU A 24 10.70 -0.56 1.81
N HIS A 25 9.93 -0.76 0.75
CA HIS A 25 10.04 -1.94 -0.09
C HIS A 25 10.34 -1.61 -1.55
N GLY A 26 11.08 -0.54 -1.75
CA GLY A 26 11.63 -0.25 -3.06
C GLY A 26 10.87 0.72 -3.94
N PHE A 27 9.73 1.21 -3.48
CA PHE A 27 9.00 2.22 -4.23
C PHE A 27 9.51 3.60 -3.89
N GLU A 28 9.29 4.52 -4.81
CA GLU A 28 9.74 5.89 -4.65
C GLU A 28 8.63 6.81 -5.10
N GLN A 29 8.35 7.85 -4.37
CA GLN A 29 7.35 8.83 -4.79
C GLN A 29 7.99 9.72 -5.84
N VAL A 30 7.54 9.62 -7.07
CA VAL A 30 8.14 10.35 -8.18
C VAL A 30 7.46 11.69 -8.45
N ARG A 31 6.21 11.82 -8.03
CA ARG A 31 5.50 13.10 -8.15
C ARG A 31 4.15 13.01 -7.48
N GLN A 32 3.49 14.13 -7.38
CA GLN A 32 2.12 14.21 -6.91
C GLN A 32 1.29 14.78 -8.05
N LYS A 33 0.21 14.10 -8.38
CA LYS A 33 -0.67 14.55 -9.42
C LYS A 33 -2.03 14.78 -8.80
N GLY A 34 -2.41 16.05 -8.59
CA GLY A 34 -3.64 16.37 -7.89
C GLY A 34 -3.58 15.78 -6.48
N SER A 35 -4.56 15.00 -6.11
CA SER A 35 -4.62 14.38 -4.80
C SER A 35 -4.06 12.96 -4.82
N HIS A 36 -3.26 12.62 -5.83
CA HIS A 36 -2.64 11.29 -5.90
C HIS A 36 -1.13 11.38 -5.77
N LEU A 37 -0.59 10.54 -4.89
CA LEU A 37 0.85 10.40 -4.73
C LEU A 37 1.29 9.27 -5.65
N ILE A 38 2.17 9.57 -6.60
CA ILE A 38 2.53 8.58 -7.61
C ILE A 38 3.79 7.85 -7.18
N MET A 39 3.63 6.55 -6.90
CA MET A 39 4.72 5.70 -6.44
C MET A 39 5.20 4.82 -7.57
N GLN A 40 6.51 4.66 -7.71
CA GLN A 40 7.08 3.84 -8.76
C GLN A 40 8.18 2.94 -8.24
N LYS A 41 8.28 1.78 -8.84
CA LYS A 41 9.37 0.85 -8.54
C LYS A 41 9.82 0.23 -9.85
N ARG A 42 11.14 0.19 -10.06
CA ARG A 42 11.66 -0.46 -11.23
C ARG A 42 11.90 -1.90 -10.95
N ILE A 43 11.40 -2.78 -11.80
CA ILE A 43 11.59 -4.21 -11.66
C ILE A 43 12.10 -4.72 -13.01
N GLY A 44 13.37 -5.07 -13.07
CA GLY A 44 13.98 -5.48 -14.34
C GLY A 44 13.89 -4.35 -15.35
N ASN A 45 13.26 -4.62 -16.48
CA ASN A 45 13.10 -3.61 -17.54
C ASN A 45 11.74 -2.92 -17.47
N THR A 46 10.95 -3.21 -16.45
CA THR A 46 9.63 -2.62 -16.34
C THR A 46 9.55 -1.69 -15.14
N THR A 47 8.59 -0.80 -15.16
CA THR A 47 8.32 0.10 -14.05
C THR A 47 6.88 -0.16 -13.59
N VAL A 48 6.72 -0.38 -12.29
CA VAL A 48 5.39 -0.51 -11.69
C VAL A 48 5.02 0.85 -11.15
N THR A 49 3.90 1.39 -11.57
CA THR A 49 3.43 2.71 -11.14
C THR A 49 2.10 2.53 -10.42
N VAL A 50 2.02 3.06 -9.21
CA VAL A 50 0.82 2.93 -8.38
C VAL A 50 0.41 4.31 -7.88
N PRO A 51 -0.74 4.83 -8.30
CA PRO A 51 -1.26 6.08 -7.74
C PRO A 51 -1.89 5.78 -6.38
N VAL A 52 -1.55 6.57 -5.38
CA VAL A 52 -2.10 6.41 -4.03
C VAL A 52 -2.85 7.68 -3.65
N PRO A 53 -4.14 7.60 -3.37
CA PRO A 53 -4.89 8.81 -2.98
C PRO A 53 -4.33 9.39 -1.68
N ASP A 54 -4.15 10.70 -1.65
CA ASP A 54 -3.63 11.38 -0.47
C ASP A 54 -4.78 11.69 0.48
N HIS A 55 -5.41 10.64 1.00
CA HIS A 55 -6.53 10.76 1.92
C HIS A 55 -6.09 10.34 3.31
N ASP A 56 -6.74 10.88 4.31
CA ASP A 56 -6.42 10.55 5.70
C ASP A 56 -6.73 9.09 6.02
N GLU A 57 -7.69 8.52 5.34
CA GLU A 57 -8.03 7.13 5.54
C GLU A 57 -8.44 6.52 4.21
N LEU A 58 -7.73 5.49 3.78
CA LEU A 58 -8.06 4.82 2.53
C LEU A 58 -9.17 3.81 2.76
N ARG A 59 -10.10 3.74 1.80
CA ARG A 59 -11.14 2.74 1.86
C ARG A 59 -10.51 1.37 1.61
N MET A 60 -11.14 0.35 2.15
CA MET A 60 -10.64 -1.01 2.03
C MET A 60 -10.43 -1.42 0.59
N GLY A 61 -11.38 -1.14 -0.28
CA GLY A 61 -11.24 -1.51 -1.69
C GLY A 61 -10.07 -0.82 -2.37
N THR A 62 -9.85 0.45 -2.03
CA THR A 62 -8.74 1.21 -2.57
C THR A 62 -7.41 0.60 -2.10
N LEU A 63 -7.32 0.29 -0.82
CA LEU A 63 -6.11 -0.30 -0.26
C LEU A 63 -5.81 -1.66 -0.89
N LEU A 64 -6.84 -2.50 -1.04
CA LEU A 64 -6.65 -3.81 -1.67
C LEU A 64 -6.16 -3.66 -3.12
N GLY A 65 -6.69 -2.67 -3.83
CA GLY A 65 -6.24 -2.40 -5.20
C GLY A 65 -4.78 -2.00 -5.25
N ILE A 66 -4.36 -1.15 -4.31
CA ILE A 66 -2.97 -0.71 -4.23
C ILE A 66 -2.06 -1.89 -3.93
N ILE A 67 -2.45 -2.74 -3.00
CA ILE A 67 -1.66 -3.92 -2.65
C ILE A 67 -1.48 -4.79 -3.89
N ARG A 68 -2.57 -5.03 -4.62
CA ARG A 68 -2.49 -5.85 -5.81
C ARG A 68 -1.61 -5.22 -6.88
N GLN A 69 -1.77 -3.93 -7.13
CA GLN A 69 -0.98 -3.24 -8.13
C GLN A 69 0.49 -3.19 -7.78
N SER A 70 0.80 -3.06 -6.49
CA SER A 70 2.18 -2.95 -6.05
C SER A 70 2.93 -4.27 -6.10
N GLY A 71 2.22 -5.38 -6.08
CA GLY A 71 2.84 -6.69 -6.01
C GLY A 71 3.44 -7.00 -4.65
N LEU A 72 3.23 -6.13 -3.66
CA LEU A 72 3.76 -6.37 -2.32
C LEU A 72 2.87 -7.33 -1.55
N PRO A 73 3.43 -8.04 -0.57
CA PRO A 73 2.61 -8.94 0.23
C PRO A 73 1.57 -8.19 1.05
N ARG A 74 0.39 -8.73 1.13
CA ARG A 74 -0.68 -8.14 1.91
C ARG A 74 -0.29 -7.98 3.38
N SER A 75 0.53 -8.89 3.89
CA SER A 75 0.92 -8.87 5.29
C SER A 75 1.59 -7.57 5.72
N LEU A 76 2.20 -6.85 4.79
CA LEU A 76 2.83 -5.57 5.12
C LEU A 76 1.81 -4.52 5.53
N PHE A 77 0.55 -4.73 5.18
CA PHE A 77 -0.52 -3.77 5.43
C PHE A 77 -1.51 -4.27 6.47
N GLU A 78 -1.18 -5.35 7.16
CA GLU A 78 -2.07 -5.97 8.14
C GLU A 78 -1.62 -5.74 9.56
N THR A 79 -2.57 -5.81 10.48
CA THR A 79 -2.24 -5.82 11.90
C THR A 79 -1.97 -7.25 12.29
N GLU A 80 -1.37 -7.41 13.44
CA GLU A 80 -1.17 -8.72 13.97
C GLU A 80 -2.24 -9.17 14.85
#